data_e3f8031c0f29dbf6d0c17ee48d430ef3
#
_entry.id   e3f8031c0f29dbf6d0c17ee48d430ef3
#
_cell.length_a   1.000
_cell.length_b   1.000
_cell.length_c   1.000
_cell.angle_alpha   90.00
_cell.angle_beta   90.00
_cell.angle_gamma   90.00
#
_symmetry.space_group_name_H-M   'P 1'
#
loop_
_entity.id
_entity.type
_entity.pdbx_description
1 polymer ?
#
loop_
_entity_poly.entity_id
_entity_poly.type
_entity_poly.pdbx_seq_one_letter_code
_entity_poly.pdbx_strand_id
1 'polypeptide(L)'
;MLIHGIKKILLRINLNRRLSRRRLRIINRLVSEDLASGGKYQRILEVGCANGKDFVQLCADNNEIEITGIDVDDYGLKQSNFSMIVSDAETIDFPDNYFDLTVSFGVLEHIQPIEKLARVIQEINRVSKKYVIVVPSVSTVIEPHSASLLWQLRSHEKKKSYSRLNYFSDEAWLQFEGFKDGKSKRFFHLPPVVSNLIIYKI
;
A
#
# COMPACT_ATOMS: atom_id res chain seq x y z
N MET A 1 34.54 -2.32 -5.98
CA MET A 1 33.18 -2.76 -6.41
C MET A 1 32.28 -3.19 -5.25
N LEU A 2 32.76 -3.96 -4.25
CA LEU A 2 31.98 -4.45 -3.10
C LEU A 2 31.42 -3.33 -2.21
N ILE A 3 32.21 -2.31 -1.89
CA ILE A 3 31.85 -1.18 -1.01
C ILE A 3 30.71 -0.33 -1.60
N HIS A 4 30.65 -0.23 -2.93
CA HIS A 4 29.57 0.52 -3.62
C HIS A 4 28.22 -0.21 -3.53
N GLY A 5 28.24 -1.54 -3.57
CA GLY A 5 27.05 -2.38 -3.38
C GLY A 5 26.49 -2.30 -1.96
N ILE A 6 27.34 -2.38 -0.94
CA ILE A 6 26.93 -2.32 0.47
C ILE A 6 26.35 -0.95 0.82
N LYS A 7 26.96 0.15 0.36
CA LYS A 7 26.39 1.52 0.53
C LYS A 7 25.01 1.66 -0.11
N LYS A 8 24.79 1.07 -1.29
CA LYS A 8 23.50 1.08 -1.98
C LYS A 8 22.43 0.29 -1.22
N ILE A 9 22.81 -0.84 -0.63
CA ILE A 9 21.92 -1.69 0.20
C ILE A 9 21.55 -0.97 1.49
N LEU A 10 22.53 -0.39 2.20
CA LEU A 10 22.31 0.36 3.45
C LEU A 10 21.48 1.63 3.21
N LEU A 11 21.71 2.34 2.11
CA LEU A 11 20.89 3.49 1.71
C LEU A 11 19.43 3.08 1.44
N ARG A 12 19.25 1.94 0.78
CA ARG A 12 17.93 1.37 0.45
C ARG A 12 17.16 0.96 1.71
N ILE A 13 17.83 0.29 2.67
CA ILE A 13 17.21 -0.13 3.95
C ILE A 13 16.84 1.09 4.80
N ASN A 14 17.74 2.09 4.92
CA ASN A 14 17.45 3.30 5.70
C ASN A 14 16.39 4.19 5.04
N LEU A 15 16.37 4.24 3.72
CA LEU A 15 15.35 4.96 2.98
C LEU A 15 13.98 4.29 3.17
N ASN A 16 13.89 2.97 3.01
CA ASN A 16 12.64 2.22 3.18
C ASN A 16 12.07 2.38 4.60
N ARG A 17 12.89 2.29 5.66
CA ARG A 17 12.43 2.51 7.05
C ARG A 17 11.89 3.93 7.29
N ARG A 18 12.53 4.95 6.69
CA ARG A 18 12.04 6.33 6.78
C ARG A 18 10.75 6.54 5.98
N LEU A 19 10.64 5.86 4.84
CA LEU A 19 9.47 5.88 3.97
C LEU A 19 8.26 5.25 4.69
N SER A 20 8.41 4.06 5.27
CA SER A 20 7.39 3.38 6.08
C SER A 20 6.84 4.31 7.17
N ARG A 21 7.70 4.83 8.04
CA ARG A 21 7.30 5.71 9.15
C ARG A 21 6.55 6.96 8.72
N ARG A 22 6.82 7.50 7.53
CA ARG A 22 6.09 8.66 7.00
C ARG A 22 4.74 8.27 6.41
N ARG A 23 4.66 7.15 5.70
CA ARG A 23 3.39 6.58 5.21
C ARG A 23 2.42 6.39 6.37
N LEU A 24 2.88 5.71 7.42
CA LEU A 24 2.11 5.47 8.64
C LEU A 24 1.58 6.75 9.27
N ARG A 25 2.39 7.82 9.35
CA ARG A 25 1.92 9.11 9.90
C ARG A 25 0.79 9.74 9.12
N ILE A 26 0.78 9.58 7.80
CA ILE A 26 -0.31 10.15 6.97
C ILE A 26 -1.57 9.32 7.10
N ILE A 27 -1.43 8.01 7.14
CA ILE A 27 -2.56 7.12 7.35
C ILE A 27 -3.16 7.37 8.73
N ASN A 28 -2.33 7.47 9.77
CA ASN A 28 -2.78 7.85 11.10
C ASN A 28 -3.54 9.17 11.09
N ARG A 29 -3.06 10.15 10.31
CA ARG A 29 -3.76 11.42 10.20
C ARG A 29 -5.13 11.27 9.53
N LEU A 30 -5.21 10.56 8.39
CA LEU A 30 -6.47 10.32 7.70
C LEU A 30 -7.45 9.55 8.59
N VAL A 31 -6.98 8.48 9.24
CA VAL A 31 -7.78 7.69 10.18
C VAL A 31 -8.20 8.51 11.40
N SER A 32 -7.31 9.35 11.96
CA SER A 32 -7.61 10.21 13.10
C SER A 32 -8.63 11.30 12.75
N GLU A 33 -8.57 11.87 11.57
CA GLU A 33 -9.56 12.85 11.08
C GLU A 33 -10.94 12.19 10.95
N ASP A 34 -11.00 10.96 10.45
CA ASP A 34 -12.26 10.20 10.34
C ASP A 34 -12.77 9.75 11.71
N LEU A 35 -11.91 9.29 12.62
CA LEU A 35 -12.28 8.96 14.00
C LEU A 35 -12.86 10.19 14.73
N ALA A 36 -12.26 11.37 14.55
CA ALA A 36 -12.77 12.62 15.11
C ALA A 36 -14.15 13.00 14.56
N SER A 37 -14.48 12.53 13.34
CA SER A 37 -15.77 12.70 12.70
C SER A 37 -16.79 11.60 13.04
N GLY A 38 -16.46 10.70 13.97
CA GLY A 38 -17.34 9.61 14.43
C GLY A 38 -17.16 8.27 13.72
N GLY A 39 -16.12 8.13 12.90
CA GLY A 39 -15.73 6.85 12.32
C GLY A 39 -15.36 5.82 13.38
N LYS A 40 -15.60 4.54 13.08
CA LYS A 40 -15.24 3.43 13.96
C LYS A 40 -14.46 2.40 13.15
N TYR A 41 -13.41 1.86 13.76
CA TYR A 41 -12.55 0.83 13.16
C TYR A 41 -12.36 -0.30 14.17
N GLN A 42 -13.07 -1.38 14.00
CA GLN A 42 -12.94 -2.58 14.81
C GLN A 42 -12.28 -3.72 14.04
N ARG A 43 -12.61 -3.83 12.74
CA ARG A 43 -12.07 -4.87 11.86
C ARG A 43 -11.30 -4.22 10.72
N ILE A 44 -10.01 -4.51 10.66
CA ILE A 44 -9.11 -3.96 9.64
C ILE A 44 -8.54 -5.10 8.81
N LEU A 45 -8.52 -4.94 7.50
CA LEU A 45 -7.84 -5.81 6.57
C LEU A 45 -6.53 -5.18 6.08
N GLU A 46 -5.43 -5.92 6.11
CA GLU A 46 -4.17 -5.55 5.46
C GLU A 46 -3.90 -6.46 4.28
N VAL A 47 -3.96 -5.93 3.05
CA VAL A 47 -3.65 -6.67 1.83
C VAL A 47 -2.17 -6.53 1.50
N GLY A 48 -1.47 -7.68 1.42
CA GLY A 48 -0.02 -7.73 1.28
C GLY A 48 0.68 -7.42 2.61
N CYS A 49 0.26 -8.09 3.67
CA CYS A 49 0.70 -7.80 5.04
C CYS A 49 2.16 -8.18 5.31
N ALA A 50 2.77 -9.03 4.48
CA ALA A 50 4.13 -9.52 4.65
C ALA A 50 4.40 -9.94 6.13
N ASN A 51 5.39 -9.37 6.75
CA ASN A 51 5.72 -9.63 8.15
C ASN A 51 4.99 -8.70 9.14
N GLY A 52 3.92 -8.02 8.74
CA GLY A 52 3.05 -7.19 9.57
C GLY A 52 3.69 -5.95 10.22
N LYS A 53 4.92 -5.60 9.83
CA LYS A 53 5.69 -4.53 10.51
C LYS A 53 5.16 -3.13 10.27
N ASP A 54 4.43 -2.92 9.19
CA ASP A 54 4.05 -1.56 8.81
C ASP A 54 2.78 -1.08 9.52
N PHE A 55 1.76 -1.90 9.60
CA PHE A 55 0.47 -1.51 10.16
C PHE A 55 0.11 -2.22 11.49
N VAL A 56 0.47 -3.48 11.64
CA VAL A 56 0.19 -4.26 12.87
C VAL A 56 0.82 -3.59 14.10
N GLN A 57 2.03 -3.00 13.97
CA GLN A 57 2.65 -2.26 15.07
C GLN A 57 1.88 -1.00 15.50
N LEU A 58 1.11 -0.37 14.60
CA LEU A 58 0.29 0.79 14.92
C LEU A 58 -0.99 0.44 15.67
N CYS A 59 -1.51 -0.76 15.38
CA CYS A 59 -2.73 -1.26 16.00
C CYS A 59 -2.46 -2.14 17.23
N ALA A 60 -1.21 -2.59 17.43
CA ALA A 60 -0.82 -3.42 18.58
C ALA A 60 -1.05 -2.74 19.93
N ASP A 61 -1.05 -1.41 19.97
CA ASP A 61 -1.33 -0.63 21.18
C ASP A 61 -2.85 -0.50 21.46
N ASN A 62 -3.71 -1.00 20.54
CA ASN A 62 -5.17 -0.93 20.66
C ASN A 62 -5.78 -2.34 20.56
N ASN A 63 -5.99 -2.96 21.72
CA ASN A 63 -6.51 -4.33 21.83
C ASN A 63 -7.96 -4.52 21.39
N GLU A 64 -8.68 -3.44 21.08
CA GLU A 64 -10.07 -3.48 20.61
C GLU A 64 -10.17 -3.63 19.08
N ILE A 65 -9.04 -3.55 18.36
CA ILE A 65 -9.01 -3.66 16.90
C ILE A 65 -8.55 -5.06 16.50
N GLU A 66 -9.35 -5.74 15.70
CA GLU A 66 -9.01 -7.01 15.05
C GLU A 66 -8.40 -6.72 13.67
N ILE A 67 -7.22 -7.28 13.42
CA ILE A 67 -6.51 -7.13 12.15
C ILE A 67 -6.45 -8.47 11.45
N THR A 68 -6.91 -8.52 10.23
CA THR A 68 -6.70 -9.64 9.31
C THR A 68 -5.69 -9.24 8.25
N GLY A 69 -4.59 -9.98 8.15
CA GLY A 69 -3.61 -9.83 7.08
C GLY A 69 -3.81 -10.89 6.01
N ILE A 70 -3.78 -10.51 4.75
CA ILE A 70 -3.75 -11.44 3.60
C ILE A 70 -2.43 -11.26 2.87
N ASP A 71 -1.73 -12.37 2.61
CA ASP A 71 -0.55 -12.41 1.75
C ASP A 71 -0.49 -13.74 1.02
N VAL A 72 0.21 -13.79 -0.11
CA VAL A 72 0.43 -15.04 -0.88
C VAL A 72 1.48 -15.95 -0.23
N ASP A 73 2.33 -15.38 0.62
CA ASP A 73 3.37 -16.08 1.36
C ASP A 73 3.07 -16.15 2.86
N ASP A 74 3.41 -17.26 3.50
CA ASP A 74 3.30 -17.41 4.96
C ASP A 74 4.53 -16.81 5.66
N TYR A 75 4.32 -15.76 6.43
CA TYR A 75 5.35 -15.09 7.23
C TYR A 75 5.35 -15.52 8.71
N GLY A 76 4.49 -16.46 9.09
CA GLY A 76 4.44 -17.01 10.44
C GLY A 76 4.08 -16.00 11.54
N LEU A 77 3.35 -14.96 11.20
CA LEU A 77 2.96 -13.90 12.15
C LEU A 77 1.99 -14.42 13.22
N LYS A 78 2.34 -14.18 14.48
CA LYS A 78 1.49 -14.51 15.63
C LYS A 78 1.42 -13.32 16.56
N GLN A 79 0.27 -12.67 16.61
CA GLN A 79 -0.06 -11.61 17.57
C GLN A 79 -1.49 -11.80 18.07
N SER A 80 -1.81 -11.31 19.27
CA SER A 80 -3.10 -11.56 19.93
C SER A 80 -4.31 -10.99 19.18
N ASN A 81 -4.14 -9.90 18.46
CA ASN A 81 -5.20 -9.22 17.70
C ASN A 81 -4.97 -9.27 16.18
N PHE A 82 -4.08 -10.16 15.72
CA PHE A 82 -3.72 -10.31 14.31
C PHE A 82 -3.92 -11.74 13.84
N SER A 83 -4.69 -11.92 12.77
CA SER A 83 -4.87 -13.19 12.07
C SER A 83 -4.31 -13.09 10.67
N MET A 84 -3.36 -13.97 10.31
CA MET A 84 -2.83 -14.05 8.96
C MET A 84 -3.53 -15.15 8.18
N ILE A 85 -3.94 -14.81 6.96
CA ILE A 85 -4.53 -15.73 5.99
C ILE A 85 -3.61 -15.78 4.76
N VAL A 86 -3.09 -16.96 4.44
CA VAL A 86 -2.34 -17.18 3.21
C VAL A 86 -3.34 -17.35 2.07
N SER A 87 -3.52 -16.31 1.28
CA SER A 87 -4.49 -16.29 0.17
C SER A 87 -4.12 -15.23 -0.86
N ASP A 88 -4.63 -15.43 -2.07
CA ASP A 88 -4.58 -14.40 -3.11
C ASP A 88 -5.74 -13.42 -2.90
N ALA A 89 -5.43 -12.13 -2.90
CA ALA A 89 -6.43 -11.08 -2.73
C ALA A 89 -7.41 -10.91 -3.93
N GLU A 90 -7.25 -11.72 -4.97
CA GLU A 90 -8.18 -11.80 -6.09
C GLU A 90 -9.56 -12.35 -5.68
N THR A 91 -9.58 -13.13 -4.58
CA THR A 91 -10.80 -13.63 -3.96
C THR A 91 -10.63 -13.58 -2.45
N ILE A 92 -11.35 -12.68 -1.80
CA ILE A 92 -11.30 -12.49 -0.36
C ILE A 92 -12.54 -13.12 0.28
N ASP A 93 -12.36 -14.22 1.03
CA ASP A 93 -13.45 -15.00 1.61
C ASP A 93 -14.06 -14.33 2.85
N PHE A 94 -14.61 -13.14 2.64
CA PHE A 94 -15.34 -12.36 3.64
C PHE A 94 -16.58 -11.73 3.00
N PRO A 95 -17.66 -11.49 3.76
CA PRO A 95 -18.85 -10.80 3.27
C PRO A 95 -18.59 -9.36 2.83
N ASP A 96 -19.50 -8.80 2.06
CA ASP A 96 -19.49 -7.38 1.68
C ASP A 96 -19.46 -6.48 2.92
N ASN A 97 -18.63 -5.44 2.87
CA ASN A 97 -18.48 -4.45 3.96
C ASN A 97 -18.13 -5.06 5.34
N TYR A 98 -17.51 -6.22 5.37
CA TYR A 98 -17.10 -6.89 6.61
C TYR A 98 -16.07 -6.06 7.38
N PHE A 99 -15.07 -5.53 6.68
CA PHE A 99 -14.03 -4.70 7.27
C PHE A 99 -14.43 -3.22 7.31
N ASP A 100 -14.11 -2.55 8.40
CA ASP A 100 -14.33 -1.11 8.51
C ASP A 100 -13.29 -0.34 7.67
N LEU A 101 -12.08 -0.88 7.55
CA LEU A 101 -10.99 -0.31 6.77
C LEU A 101 -10.14 -1.42 6.13
N THR A 102 -9.80 -1.26 4.86
CA THR A 102 -8.70 -2.00 4.23
C THR A 102 -7.52 -1.09 3.98
N VAL A 103 -6.32 -1.60 4.26
CA VAL A 103 -5.06 -0.93 3.94
C VAL A 103 -4.20 -1.81 3.04
N SER A 104 -3.41 -1.20 2.16
CA SER A 104 -2.41 -1.88 1.35
C SER A 104 -1.25 -0.94 1.02
N PHE A 105 -0.01 -1.41 1.20
CA PHE A 105 1.17 -0.58 1.10
C PHE A 105 2.22 -1.17 0.16
N GLY A 106 2.31 -0.64 -1.05
CA GLY A 106 3.33 -1.06 -2.00
C GLY A 106 3.13 -2.49 -2.51
N VAL A 107 1.88 -2.86 -2.76
CA VAL A 107 1.47 -4.20 -3.20
C VAL A 107 0.80 -4.16 -4.58
N LEU A 108 -0.19 -3.28 -4.77
CA LEU A 108 -1.02 -3.28 -5.98
C LEU A 108 -0.21 -3.01 -7.25
N GLU A 109 0.88 -2.29 -7.14
CA GLU A 109 1.80 -2.08 -8.26
C GLU A 109 2.47 -3.36 -8.76
N HIS A 110 2.52 -4.41 -7.94
CA HIS A 110 3.14 -5.70 -8.29
C HIS A 110 2.14 -6.71 -8.91
N ILE A 111 0.85 -6.44 -8.82
CA ILE A 111 -0.19 -7.38 -9.26
C ILE A 111 -0.35 -7.33 -10.77
N GLN A 112 -0.10 -8.44 -11.43
CA GLN A 112 -0.28 -8.63 -12.87
C GLN A 112 -0.96 -9.97 -13.17
N PRO A 113 -1.72 -10.10 -14.26
CA PRO A 113 -2.02 -9.07 -15.26
C PRO A 113 -3.01 -8.01 -14.74
N ILE A 114 -3.31 -6.98 -15.54
CA ILE A 114 -4.17 -5.85 -15.15
C ILE A 114 -5.59 -6.29 -14.79
N GLU A 115 -6.07 -7.36 -15.40
CA GLU A 115 -7.38 -7.95 -15.11
C GLU A 115 -7.41 -8.53 -13.68
N LYS A 116 -6.30 -9.12 -13.22
CA LYS A 116 -6.15 -9.58 -11.85
C LYS A 116 -6.13 -8.40 -10.88
N LEU A 117 -5.37 -7.36 -11.19
CA LEU A 117 -5.36 -6.13 -10.40
C LEU A 117 -6.76 -5.52 -10.26
N ALA A 118 -7.53 -5.50 -11.37
CA ALA A 118 -8.90 -5.00 -11.34
C ALA A 118 -9.81 -5.81 -10.40
N ARG A 119 -9.69 -7.15 -10.39
CA ARG A 119 -10.44 -8.02 -9.46
C ARG A 119 -10.03 -7.80 -8.02
N VAL A 120 -8.73 -7.69 -7.74
CA VAL A 120 -8.23 -7.37 -6.38
C VAL A 120 -8.79 -6.04 -5.89
N ILE A 121 -8.81 -5.01 -6.73
CA ILE A 121 -9.37 -3.70 -6.37
C ILE A 121 -10.88 -3.78 -6.11
N GLN A 122 -11.61 -4.56 -6.92
CA GLN A 122 -13.04 -4.81 -6.70
C GLN A 122 -13.28 -5.55 -5.38
N GLU A 123 -12.49 -6.57 -5.06
CA GLU A 123 -12.59 -7.30 -3.80
C GLU A 123 -12.30 -6.40 -2.59
N ILE A 124 -11.23 -5.59 -2.65
CA ILE A 124 -10.95 -4.59 -1.60
C ILE A 124 -12.16 -3.68 -1.37
N ASN A 125 -12.76 -3.15 -2.43
CA ASN A 125 -13.94 -2.29 -2.30
C ASN A 125 -15.19 -3.05 -1.84
N ARG A 126 -15.34 -4.32 -2.23
CA ARG A 126 -16.47 -5.16 -1.84
C ARG A 126 -16.46 -5.47 -0.34
N VAL A 127 -15.32 -5.95 0.17
CA VAL A 127 -15.23 -6.42 1.56
C VAL A 127 -15.08 -5.29 2.57
N SER A 128 -14.87 -4.04 2.13
CA SER A 128 -14.52 -2.94 3.02
C SER A 128 -15.38 -1.71 2.82
N LYS A 129 -15.79 -1.10 3.94
CA LYS A 129 -16.50 0.19 3.94
C LYS A 129 -15.59 1.34 3.48
N LYS A 130 -14.32 1.28 3.88
CA LYS A 130 -13.29 2.30 3.66
C LYS A 130 -11.98 1.66 3.24
N TYR A 131 -11.12 2.40 2.53
CA TYR A 131 -9.78 1.90 2.20
C TYR A 131 -8.74 3.02 2.14
N VAL A 132 -7.47 2.65 2.39
CA VAL A 132 -6.29 3.49 2.21
C VAL A 132 -5.21 2.65 1.52
N ILE A 133 -4.93 2.97 0.27
CA ILE A 133 -3.99 2.26 -0.59
C ILE A 133 -2.82 3.18 -0.92
N VAL A 134 -1.60 2.68 -0.79
CA VAL A 134 -0.38 3.44 -1.10
C VAL A 134 0.40 2.73 -2.19
N VAL A 135 0.58 3.41 -3.31
CA VAL A 135 1.34 2.93 -4.47
C VAL A 135 2.42 3.95 -4.87
N PRO A 136 3.47 3.56 -5.60
CA PRO A 136 4.45 4.52 -6.12
C PRO A 136 3.80 5.48 -7.11
N SER A 137 4.14 6.76 -7.01
CA SER A 137 3.70 7.75 -7.99
C SER A 137 4.54 7.70 -9.26
N VAL A 138 3.90 7.79 -10.42
CA VAL A 138 4.62 7.91 -11.72
C VAL A 138 5.46 9.20 -11.80
N SER A 139 5.12 10.20 -11.01
CA SER A 139 5.81 11.50 -10.96
C SER A 139 7.02 11.52 -10.02
N THR A 140 7.43 10.37 -9.48
CA THR A 140 8.63 10.31 -8.63
C THR A 140 9.91 10.63 -9.41
N VAL A 141 10.85 11.37 -8.80
CA VAL A 141 12.16 11.64 -9.40
C VAL A 141 13.07 10.42 -9.27
N ILE A 142 13.05 9.79 -8.10
CA ILE A 142 13.76 8.52 -7.87
C ILE A 142 12.73 7.42 -7.71
N GLU A 143 12.85 6.41 -8.55
CA GLU A 143 12.01 5.22 -8.47
C GLU A 143 12.52 4.33 -7.31
N PRO A 144 11.67 4.05 -6.28
CA PRO A 144 12.15 3.42 -5.05
C PRO A 144 12.60 1.96 -5.22
N HIS A 145 12.07 1.21 -6.18
CA HIS A 145 12.41 -0.20 -6.38
C HIS A 145 13.75 -0.40 -7.09
N SER A 146 14.04 0.43 -8.10
CA SER A 146 15.28 0.35 -8.89
C SER A 146 16.33 1.38 -8.49
N ALA A 147 15.99 2.35 -7.63
CA ALA A 147 16.78 3.54 -7.33
C ALA A 147 17.17 4.35 -8.59
N SER A 148 16.33 4.28 -9.64
CA SER A 148 16.56 4.98 -10.89
C SER A 148 16.29 6.47 -10.76
N LEU A 149 17.30 7.30 -11.06
CA LEU A 149 17.21 8.75 -11.05
C LEU A 149 16.46 9.27 -12.29
N LEU A 150 15.79 10.41 -12.16
CA LEU A 150 15.02 11.07 -13.23
C LEU A 150 13.97 10.13 -13.86
N TRP A 151 13.31 9.34 -13.03
CA TRP A 151 12.33 8.36 -13.49
C TRP A 151 11.19 8.98 -14.31
N GLN A 152 10.73 10.18 -13.94
CA GLN A 152 9.69 10.90 -14.66
C GLN A 152 10.05 11.21 -16.14
N LEU A 153 11.34 11.39 -16.45
CA LEU A 153 11.82 11.71 -17.80
C LEU A 153 12.06 10.47 -18.66
N ARG A 154 11.95 9.27 -18.11
CA ARG A 154 12.17 8.05 -18.88
C ARG A 154 10.97 7.76 -19.79
N SER A 155 11.25 7.28 -21.00
CA SER A 155 10.21 6.85 -21.93
C SER A 155 9.36 5.73 -21.34
N HIS A 156 8.12 5.61 -21.80
CA HIS A 156 7.21 4.56 -21.34
C HIS A 156 7.76 3.15 -21.58
N GLU A 157 8.43 2.91 -22.69
CA GLU A 157 9.09 1.64 -23.00
C GLU A 157 10.21 1.31 -22.02
N LYS A 158 11.06 2.29 -21.65
CA LYS A 158 12.10 2.11 -20.64
C LYS A 158 11.50 1.86 -19.25
N LYS A 159 10.38 2.48 -18.93
CA LYS A 159 9.65 2.19 -17.67
C LYS A 159 9.11 0.76 -17.68
N LYS A 160 8.51 0.31 -18.79
CA LYS A 160 8.03 -1.07 -18.97
C LYS A 160 9.15 -2.10 -18.88
N SER A 161 10.31 -1.85 -19.46
CA SER A 161 11.43 -2.81 -19.44
C SER A 161 12.11 -2.95 -18.06
N TYR A 162 12.02 -1.92 -17.23
CA TYR A 162 12.64 -1.90 -15.89
C TYR A 162 11.74 -2.45 -14.78
N SER A 163 10.43 -2.48 -14.98
CA SER A 163 9.51 -2.82 -13.93
C SER A 163 8.39 -3.72 -14.43
N ARG A 164 8.28 -4.86 -13.83
CA ARG A 164 7.03 -5.63 -13.84
C ARG A 164 5.98 -4.96 -12.93
N LEU A 165 6.06 -3.62 -12.79
CA LEU A 165 5.24 -2.86 -11.86
C LEU A 165 4.21 -2.04 -12.63
N ASN A 166 3.04 -1.90 -12.07
CA ASN A 166 1.98 -1.06 -12.59
C ASN A 166 2.24 0.40 -12.21
N TYR A 167 2.76 1.20 -13.15
CA TYR A 167 2.93 2.64 -12.99
C TYR A 167 1.81 3.38 -13.73
N PHE A 168 0.71 3.60 -13.05
CA PHE A 168 -0.39 4.40 -13.59
C PHE A 168 -0.33 5.84 -13.09
N SER A 169 -0.91 6.77 -13.86
CA SER A 169 -1.17 8.12 -13.37
C SER A 169 -2.18 8.11 -12.23
N ASP A 170 -2.26 9.19 -11.48
CA ASP A 170 -3.22 9.34 -10.39
C ASP A 170 -4.65 9.13 -10.90
N GLU A 171 -4.96 9.68 -12.08
CA GLU A 171 -6.26 9.57 -12.75
C GLU A 171 -6.52 8.14 -13.22
N ALA A 172 -5.50 7.44 -13.75
CA ALA A 172 -5.65 6.07 -14.25
C ALA A 172 -5.94 5.07 -13.09
N TRP A 173 -5.38 5.29 -11.90
CA TRP A 173 -5.74 4.49 -10.74
C TRP A 173 -7.22 4.66 -10.35
N LEU A 174 -7.77 5.86 -10.44
CA LEU A 174 -9.17 6.15 -10.13
C LEU A 174 -10.16 5.67 -11.22
N GLN A 175 -9.67 5.20 -12.38
CA GLN A 175 -10.53 4.57 -13.39
C GLN A 175 -10.89 3.11 -13.07
N PHE A 176 -10.19 2.45 -12.17
CA PHE A 176 -10.61 1.14 -11.71
C PHE A 176 -11.96 1.23 -10.99
N GLU A 177 -12.90 0.32 -11.34
CA GLU A 177 -14.27 0.35 -10.84
C GLU A 177 -14.36 0.45 -9.31
N GLY A 178 -13.55 -0.34 -8.59
CA GLY A 178 -13.54 -0.32 -7.12
C GLY A 178 -12.93 0.94 -6.51
N PHE A 179 -12.30 1.82 -7.29
CA PHE A 179 -11.72 3.09 -6.83
C PHE A 179 -12.44 4.35 -7.33
N LYS A 180 -13.53 4.20 -8.08
CA LYS A 180 -14.27 5.35 -8.67
C LYS A 180 -14.75 6.36 -7.64
N ASP A 181 -15.20 5.89 -6.46
CA ASP A 181 -15.66 6.75 -5.36
C ASP A 181 -14.52 7.22 -4.46
N GLY A 182 -13.29 6.84 -4.79
CA GLY A 182 -12.10 7.20 -4.04
C GLY A 182 -11.57 8.58 -4.39
N LYS A 183 -10.71 9.07 -3.51
CA LYS A 183 -9.91 10.27 -3.71
C LYS A 183 -8.44 9.88 -3.80
N SER A 184 -7.63 10.70 -4.46
CA SER A 184 -6.18 10.51 -4.48
C SER A 184 -5.44 11.71 -3.91
N LYS A 185 -4.29 11.46 -3.30
CA LYS A 185 -3.40 12.49 -2.78
C LYS A 185 -1.95 12.06 -2.97
N ARG A 186 -1.14 12.94 -3.58
CA ARG A 186 0.31 12.73 -3.65
C ARG A 186 0.98 13.01 -2.33
N PHE A 187 1.94 12.19 -2.03
CA PHE A 187 2.74 12.31 -0.83
C PHE A 187 4.23 12.27 -1.16
N PHE A 188 4.96 13.29 -0.72
CA PHE A 188 6.40 13.41 -0.94
C PHE A 188 7.18 12.97 0.30
N HIS A 189 7.96 11.90 0.16
CA HIS A 189 8.83 11.41 1.23
C HIS A 189 10.06 12.30 1.46
N LEU A 190 10.66 12.76 0.35
CA LEU A 190 11.76 13.71 0.28
C LEU A 190 11.39 14.67 -0.86
N PRO A 191 10.77 15.83 -0.57
CA PRO A 191 10.42 16.78 -1.60
C PRO A 191 11.68 17.26 -2.37
N PRO A 192 11.66 17.26 -3.70
CA PRO A 192 10.64 16.70 -4.61
C PRO A 192 10.98 15.28 -5.11
N VAL A 193 11.82 14.52 -4.39
CA VAL A 193 12.62 13.41 -4.93
C VAL A 193 11.86 12.08 -4.99
N VAL A 194 11.17 11.70 -3.90
CA VAL A 194 10.41 10.44 -3.83
C VAL A 194 8.98 10.73 -3.47
N SER A 195 8.05 10.30 -4.32
CA SER A 195 6.61 10.45 -4.09
C SER A 195 5.86 9.15 -4.23
N ASN A 196 4.82 9.00 -3.41
CA ASN A 196 3.81 7.97 -3.51
C ASN A 196 2.45 8.61 -3.77
N LEU A 197 1.54 7.82 -4.30
CA LEU A 197 0.13 8.13 -4.39
C LEU A 197 -0.60 7.42 -3.26
N ILE A 198 -1.47 8.13 -2.57
CA ILE A 198 -2.43 7.57 -1.63
C ILE A 198 -3.79 7.64 -2.32
N ILE A 199 -4.46 6.48 -2.44
CA ILE A 199 -5.82 6.34 -2.93
C ILE A 199 -6.67 5.95 -1.73
N TYR A 200 -7.73 6.69 -1.44
CA TYR A 200 -8.50 6.47 -0.24
C TYR A 200 -9.99 6.79 -0.42
N LYS A 201 -10.79 6.07 0.35
CA LYS A 201 -12.22 6.29 0.57
C LYS A 201 -12.43 6.27 2.08
N ILE A 202 -12.73 7.43 2.67
CA ILE A 202 -12.90 7.63 4.11
C ILE A 202 -14.16 8.48 4.34
#